data_993f1f93c9862ba7abf18cf7b215dd1c
#
_entry.id   993f1f93c9862ba7abf18cf7b215dd1c
#
_cell.length_a   1.000
_cell.length_b   1.000
_cell.length_c   1.000
_cell.angle_alpha   90.00
_cell.angle_beta   90.00
_cell.angle_gamma   90.00
#
_symmetry.space_group_name_H-M   'P 1'
#
loop_
_entity.id
_entity.type
_entity.pdbx_description
1 polymer ?
#
loop_
_entity_poly.entity_id
_entity_poly.type
_entity_poly.pdbx_seq_one_letter_code
_entity_poly.pdbx_strand_id
1 'polypeptide(L)'
;MQRAGAWLIALCLLSGAVQASDQQAWTALREGRAVLLLRHATAPGTGDPANCQLSDCRTQRNLNQQGREQAQRWGQLLRSQWIDARLLSGRWCRAQDTAREMGLGAVEALPALDSFFQTPNTAREQTAALVVQVNAQPRGASWVLVSHQVNITALTGIYPASGEGLILALPLEAPARVLARVQP
;
A
#
# COMPACT_ATOMS: atom_id res chain seq x y z
N MET A 1 -23.69 -3.38 49.39
CA MET A 1 -24.10 -2.93 48.03
C MET A 1 -23.23 -1.74 47.66
N GLN A 2 -22.32 -1.91 46.68
CA GLN A 2 -21.58 -0.85 45.96
C GLN A 2 -20.23 -1.43 45.44
N ARG A 3 -20.21 -1.97 44.26
CA ARG A 3 -18.98 -2.14 43.43
C ARG A 3 -19.39 -2.49 41.98
N ALA A 4 -19.96 -1.54 41.23
CA ALA A 4 -20.31 -1.72 39.83
C ALA A 4 -19.97 -0.51 38.95
N GLY A 5 -19.01 0.35 39.33
CA GLY A 5 -18.76 1.62 38.62
C GLY A 5 -17.41 1.78 37.92
N ALA A 6 -16.47 0.86 38.07
CA ALA A 6 -15.07 1.13 37.63
C ALA A 6 -14.66 0.56 36.24
N TRP A 7 -15.47 -0.27 35.59
CA TRP A 7 -15.05 -1.01 34.37
C TRP A 7 -15.43 -0.35 33.04
N LEU A 8 -16.34 0.63 33.04
CA LEU A 8 -16.80 1.28 31.80
C LEU A 8 -15.86 2.39 31.27
N ILE A 9 -14.99 2.93 32.10
CA ILE A 9 -14.11 4.06 31.73
C ILE A 9 -12.86 3.59 30.95
N ALA A 10 -12.37 2.36 31.22
CA ALA A 10 -11.16 1.83 30.58
C ALA A 10 -11.35 1.51 29.08
N LEU A 11 -12.56 1.13 28.65
CA LEU A 11 -12.83 0.73 27.26
C LEU A 11 -12.85 1.94 26.29
N CYS A 12 -13.27 3.11 26.75
CA CYS A 12 -13.31 4.33 25.94
C CYS A 12 -11.91 4.93 25.68
N LEU A 13 -10.95 4.73 26.56
CA LEU A 13 -9.59 5.27 26.41
C LEU A 13 -8.77 4.53 25.35
N LEU A 14 -8.98 3.23 25.17
CA LEU A 14 -8.29 2.43 24.16
C LEU A 14 -8.72 2.79 22.73
N SER A 15 -10.01 3.07 22.52
CA SER A 15 -10.53 3.48 21.19
C SER A 15 -9.97 4.83 20.76
N GLY A 16 -9.78 5.77 21.66
CA GLY A 16 -9.24 7.10 21.36
C GLY A 16 -7.75 7.08 20.97
N ALA A 17 -6.95 6.18 21.54
CA ALA A 17 -5.53 6.08 21.25
C ALA A 17 -5.26 5.51 19.84
N VAL A 18 -6.04 4.51 19.38
CA VAL A 18 -5.93 3.94 18.03
C VAL A 18 -6.33 4.98 16.98
N GLN A 19 -7.43 5.68 17.16
CA GLN A 19 -7.85 6.73 16.21
C GLN A 19 -6.84 7.89 16.12
N ALA A 20 -6.19 8.26 17.22
CA ALA A 20 -5.17 9.30 17.24
C ALA A 20 -3.91 8.87 16.43
N SER A 21 -3.51 7.60 16.51
CA SER A 21 -2.37 7.06 15.76
C SER A 21 -2.63 7.03 14.26
N ASP A 22 -3.81 6.62 13.83
CA ASP A 22 -4.21 6.59 12.42
C ASP A 22 -4.27 8.00 11.83
N GLN A 23 -4.84 8.96 12.56
CA GLN A 23 -4.89 10.35 12.13
C GLN A 23 -3.48 10.96 11.99
N GLN A 24 -2.53 10.61 12.85
CA GLN A 24 -1.14 11.03 12.73
C GLN A 24 -0.46 10.43 11.51
N ALA A 25 -0.74 9.16 11.17
CA ALA A 25 -0.22 8.51 9.97
C ALA A 25 -0.73 9.19 8.69
N TRP A 26 -2.03 9.50 8.61
CA TRP A 26 -2.61 10.25 7.50
C TRP A 26 -2.02 11.65 7.38
N THR A 27 -1.79 12.33 8.49
CA THR A 27 -1.13 13.64 8.52
C THR A 27 0.30 13.53 8.00
N ALA A 28 1.07 12.52 8.42
CA ALA A 28 2.42 12.29 7.94
C ALA A 28 2.45 12.02 6.41
N LEU A 29 1.49 11.27 5.89
CA LEU A 29 1.35 11.02 4.44
C LEU A 29 1.07 12.33 3.69
N ARG A 30 0.12 13.13 4.17
CA ARG A 30 -0.27 14.42 3.57
C ARG A 30 0.88 15.42 3.53
N GLU A 31 1.74 15.41 4.54
CA GLU A 31 2.90 16.29 4.66
C GLU A 31 4.15 15.74 3.95
N GLY A 32 4.07 14.61 3.26
CA GLY A 32 5.21 13.97 2.59
C GLY A 32 6.28 13.45 3.56
N ARG A 33 5.91 13.17 4.81
CA ARG A 33 6.75 12.51 5.83
C ARG A 33 6.54 10.99 5.89
N ALA A 34 5.62 10.50 5.07
CA ALA A 34 5.31 9.08 4.92
C ALA A 34 4.95 8.78 3.46
N VAL A 35 4.92 7.50 3.11
CA VAL A 35 4.38 6.98 1.85
C VAL A 35 3.32 5.93 2.15
N LEU A 36 2.36 5.78 1.24
CA LEU A 36 1.39 4.68 1.30
C LEU A 36 1.83 3.58 0.34
N LEU A 37 2.12 2.40 0.85
CA LEU A 37 2.46 1.21 0.07
C LEU A 37 1.30 0.22 0.09
N LEU A 38 0.70 -0.03 -1.08
CA LEU A 38 -0.43 -0.92 -1.26
C LEU A 38 -0.05 -2.26 -1.90
N ARG A 39 -0.61 -3.34 -1.41
CA ARG A 39 -0.79 -4.53 -2.23
C ARG A 39 -1.88 -4.26 -3.27
N HIS A 40 -1.64 -4.63 -4.53
CA HIS A 40 -2.68 -4.57 -5.58
C HIS A 40 -4.01 -5.14 -5.07
N ALA A 41 -5.11 -4.60 -5.58
CA ALA A 41 -6.46 -5.00 -5.24
C ALA A 41 -6.76 -6.46 -5.65
N THR A 42 -7.94 -6.95 -5.33
CA THR A 42 -8.33 -8.35 -5.53
C THR A 42 -8.18 -8.79 -6.99
N ALA A 43 -7.25 -9.72 -7.21
CA ALA A 43 -7.03 -10.44 -8.47
C ALA A 43 -7.06 -11.93 -8.13
N PRO A 44 -8.10 -12.69 -8.51
CA PRO A 44 -8.28 -14.08 -8.12
C PRO A 44 -7.16 -15.00 -8.56
N GLY A 45 -6.86 -16.03 -7.78
CA GLY A 45 -5.81 -17.01 -8.05
C GLY A 45 -4.46 -16.66 -7.40
N THR A 46 -3.45 -17.49 -7.69
CA THR A 46 -2.09 -17.37 -7.16
C THR A 46 -1.09 -17.44 -8.31
N GLY A 47 -0.06 -16.57 -8.28
CA GLY A 47 0.92 -16.47 -9.35
C GLY A 47 0.35 -15.90 -10.64
N ASP A 48 1.10 -16.03 -11.71
CA ASP A 48 0.70 -15.69 -13.08
C ASP A 48 0.83 -16.94 -13.96
N PRO A 49 0.12 -17.04 -15.09
CA PRO A 49 0.29 -18.14 -16.07
C PRO A 49 1.75 -18.28 -16.51
N ALA A 50 2.16 -19.49 -16.90
CA ALA A 50 3.54 -19.76 -17.31
C ALA A 50 4.00 -18.94 -18.53
N ASN A 51 3.06 -18.53 -19.39
CA ASN A 51 3.30 -17.69 -20.57
C ASN A 51 3.10 -16.19 -20.30
N CYS A 52 3.12 -15.76 -19.04
CA CYS A 52 2.94 -14.37 -18.63
C CYS A 52 3.97 -13.44 -19.29
N GLN A 53 3.47 -12.36 -19.90
CA GLN A 53 4.26 -11.29 -20.48
C GLN A 53 3.83 -9.94 -19.87
N LEU A 54 4.80 -9.15 -19.38
CA LEU A 54 4.51 -7.84 -18.77
C LEU A 54 3.85 -6.86 -19.75
N SER A 55 4.12 -6.97 -21.03
CA SER A 55 3.56 -6.11 -22.07
C SER A 55 2.14 -6.51 -22.53
N ASP A 56 1.65 -7.68 -22.12
CA ASP A 56 0.33 -8.18 -22.52
C ASP A 56 -0.51 -8.61 -21.31
N CYS A 57 -1.43 -7.75 -20.90
CA CYS A 57 -2.32 -8.00 -19.77
C CYS A 57 -3.20 -9.25 -19.93
N ARG A 58 -3.47 -9.71 -21.16
CA ARG A 58 -4.26 -10.92 -21.41
C ARG A 58 -3.55 -12.19 -20.96
N THR A 59 -2.24 -12.13 -20.82
CA THR A 59 -1.41 -13.24 -20.33
C THR A 59 -1.20 -13.22 -18.82
N GLN A 60 -1.74 -12.21 -18.13
CA GLN A 60 -1.54 -12.00 -16.70
C GLN A 60 -2.79 -12.32 -15.88
N ARG A 61 -2.60 -12.54 -14.60
CA ARG A 61 -3.68 -12.53 -13.62
C ARG A 61 -4.09 -11.09 -13.32
N ASN A 62 -5.35 -10.74 -13.60
CA ASN A 62 -5.86 -9.39 -13.55
C ASN A 62 -6.90 -9.19 -12.44
N LEU A 63 -7.25 -7.93 -12.16
CA LEU A 63 -8.31 -7.58 -11.23
C LEU A 63 -9.64 -8.15 -11.71
N ASN A 64 -10.45 -8.65 -10.77
CA ASN A 64 -11.87 -8.87 -11.00
C ASN A 64 -12.67 -7.59 -10.69
N GLN A 65 -14.00 -7.64 -10.81
CA GLN A 65 -14.87 -6.52 -10.50
C GLN A 65 -14.72 -6.03 -9.06
N GLN A 66 -14.65 -6.95 -8.09
CA GLN A 66 -14.43 -6.63 -6.68
C GLN A 66 -13.11 -5.87 -6.47
N GLY A 67 -12.06 -6.27 -7.19
CA GLY A 67 -10.76 -5.57 -7.12
C GLY A 67 -10.84 -4.15 -7.68
N ARG A 68 -11.56 -3.92 -8.77
CA ARG A 68 -11.76 -2.57 -9.33
C ARG A 68 -12.51 -1.69 -8.34
N GLU A 69 -13.60 -2.18 -7.77
CA GLU A 69 -14.37 -1.46 -6.75
C GLU A 69 -13.53 -1.16 -5.49
N GLN A 70 -12.68 -2.10 -5.08
CA GLN A 70 -11.74 -1.89 -3.97
C GLN A 70 -10.74 -0.76 -4.30
N ALA A 71 -10.21 -0.72 -5.51
CA ALA A 71 -9.32 0.34 -5.95
C ALA A 71 -10.04 1.71 -6.02
N GLN A 72 -11.28 1.75 -6.49
CA GLN A 72 -12.10 2.96 -6.51
C GLN A 72 -12.37 3.48 -5.09
N ARG A 73 -12.64 2.60 -4.12
CA ARG A 73 -12.76 3.00 -2.70
C ARG A 73 -11.47 3.62 -2.16
N TRP A 74 -10.29 3.11 -2.57
CA TRP A 74 -9.03 3.76 -2.25
C TRP A 74 -8.96 5.20 -2.75
N GLY A 75 -9.37 5.45 -3.99
CA GLY A 75 -9.43 6.80 -4.53
C GLY A 75 -10.38 7.72 -3.74
N GLN A 76 -11.54 7.20 -3.32
CA GLN A 76 -12.48 7.93 -2.47
C GLN A 76 -11.88 8.24 -1.09
N LEU A 77 -11.26 7.23 -0.45
CA LEU A 77 -10.61 7.39 0.86
C LEU A 77 -9.49 8.44 0.80
N LEU A 78 -8.61 8.37 -0.19
CA LEU A 78 -7.50 9.34 -0.34
C LEU A 78 -8.02 10.76 -0.53
N ARG A 79 -9.05 10.95 -1.34
CA ARG A 79 -9.72 12.27 -1.49
C ARG A 79 -10.34 12.75 -0.17
N SER A 80 -11.00 11.88 0.60
CA SER A 80 -11.59 12.24 1.90
C SER A 80 -10.53 12.62 2.93
N GLN A 81 -9.30 12.10 2.79
CA GLN A 81 -8.15 12.46 3.61
C GLN A 81 -7.37 13.67 3.08
N TRP A 82 -7.87 14.36 2.04
CA TRP A 82 -7.21 15.50 1.41
C TRP A 82 -5.80 15.17 0.90
N ILE A 83 -5.61 13.95 0.37
CA ILE A 83 -4.34 13.50 -0.20
C ILE A 83 -4.34 13.77 -1.71
N ASP A 84 -3.48 14.69 -2.15
CA ASP A 84 -3.13 14.88 -3.56
C ASP A 84 -1.98 13.92 -3.89
N ALA A 85 -2.35 12.73 -4.35
CA ALA A 85 -1.43 11.62 -4.47
C ALA A 85 -0.72 11.58 -5.82
N ARG A 86 0.60 11.36 -5.79
CA ARG A 86 1.37 10.89 -6.94
C ARG A 86 1.44 9.37 -6.91
N LEU A 87 1.16 8.73 -8.05
CA LEU A 87 0.98 7.29 -8.14
C LEU A 87 2.17 6.63 -8.82
N LEU A 88 2.82 5.70 -8.12
CA LEU A 88 3.82 4.80 -8.68
C LEU A 88 3.31 3.36 -8.59
N SER A 89 3.55 2.54 -9.60
CA SER A 89 3.20 1.12 -9.56
C SER A 89 4.25 0.23 -10.17
N GLY A 90 4.28 -1.03 -9.75
CA GLY A 90 4.92 -2.09 -10.51
C GLY A 90 4.27 -2.25 -11.89
N ARG A 91 4.98 -2.89 -12.81
CA ARG A 91 4.55 -3.03 -14.21
C ARG A 91 3.50 -4.12 -14.45
N TRP A 92 3.19 -4.95 -13.46
CA TRP A 92 2.07 -5.91 -13.56
C TRP A 92 0.74 -5.20 -13.72
N CYS A 93 -0.09 -5.68 -14.66
CA CYS A 93 -1.37 -5.03 -15.00
C CYS A 93 -2.27 -4.87 -13.77
N ARG A 94 -2.36 -5.86 -12.90
CA ARG A 94 -3.13 -5.75 -11.65
C ARG A 94 -2.65 -4.63 -10.71
N ALA A 95 -1.35 -4.32 -10.69
CA ALA A 95 -0.83 -3.20 -9.90
C ALA A 95 -1.14 -1.86 -10.57
N GLN A 96 -0.89 -1.76 -11.87
CA GLN A 96 -1.21 -0.57 -12.66
C GLN A 96 -2.72 -0.28 -12.65
N ASP A 97 -3.56 -1.30 -12.83
CA ASP A 97 -5.00 -1.13 -12.84
C ASP A 97 -5.52 -0.74 -11.45
N THR A 98 -4.94 -1.28 -10.36
CA THR A 98 -5.26 -0.79 -9.01
C THR A 98 -4.98 0.71 -8.89
N ALA A 99 -3.83 1.18 -9.36
CA ALA A 99 -3.49 2.60 -9.30
C ALA A 99 -4.39 3.46 -10.21
N ARG A 100 -4.67 3.00 -11.44
CA ARG A 100 -5.54 3.73 -12.39
C ARG A 100 -6.98 3.86 -11.91
N GLU A 101 -7.54 2.78 -11.36
CA GLU A 101 -8.93 2.74 -10.86
C GLU A 101 -9.15 3.65 -9.63
N MET A 102 -8.09 4.11 -8.95
CA MET A 102 -8.22 5.14 -7.91
C MET A 102 -8.71 6.48 -8.48
N GLY A 103 -8.46 6.76 -9.77
CA GLY A 103 -8.88 7.99 -10.42
C GLY A 103 -8.22 9.26 -9.86
N LEU A 104 -6.94 9.17 -9.48
CA LEU A 104 -6.19 10.26 -8.84
C LEU A 104 -5.15 10.92 -9.77
N GLY A 105 -5.09 10.52 -11.03
CA GLY A 105 -4.16 11.09 -12.00
C GLY A 105 -3.29 10.06 -12.71
N ALA A 106 -2.17 10.51 -13.27
CA ALA A 106 -1.23 9.67 -14.01
C ALA A 106 -0.55 8.64 -13.10
N VAL A 107 -0.32 7.45 -13.63
CA VAL A 107 0.42 6.37 -12.96
C VAL A 107 1.76 6.20 -13.64
N GLU A 108 2.83 6.35 -12.88
CA GLU A 108 4.19 6.13 -13.34
C GLU A 108 4.66 4.73 -12.97
N ALA A 109 5.36 4.06 -13.88
CA ALA A 109 5.91 2.74 -13.62
C ALA A 109 7.22 2.85 -12.83
N LEU A 110 7.33 2.09 -11.74
CA LEU A 110 8.54 1.96 -10.95
C LEU A 110 8.95 0.48 -10.87
N PRO A 111 9.95 0.01 -11.65
CA PRO A 111 10.32 -1.41 -11.71
C PRO A 111 10.70 -2.03 -10.35
N ALA A 112 11.17 -1.23 -9.39
CA ALA A 112 11.43 -1.70 -8.02
C ALA A 112 10.16 -2.17 -7.27
N LEU A 113 8.96 -1.83 -7.76
CA LEU A 113 7.67 -2.31 -7.25
C LEU A 113 7.18 -3.59 -7.95
N ASP A 114 7.91 -4.11 -8.94
CA ASP A 114 7.55 -5.34 -9.66
C ASP A 114 7.58 -6.56 -8.74
N SER A 115 6.68 -7.52 -9.01
CA SER A 115 6.64 -8.77 -8.26
C SER A 115 7.89 -9.62 -8.50
N PHE A 116 8.57 -10.01 -7.45
CA PHE A 116 9.61 -11.04 -7.50
C PHE A 116 9.10 -12.42 -7.05
N PHE A 117 7.79 -12.66 -7.10
CA PHE A 117 7.20 -13.95 -6.71
C PHE A 117 7.81 -15.13 -7.48
N GLN A 118 8.09 -14.95 -8.77
CA GLN A 118 8.72 -15.95 -9.62
C GLN A 118 10.26 -15.93 -9.56
N THR A 119 10.84 -14.87 -9.01
CA THR A 119 12.30 -14.67 -8.90
C THR A 119 12.71 -14.29 -7.49
N PRO A 120 12.44 -15.13 -6.46
CA PRO A 120 12.64 -14.77 -5.05
C PRO A 120 14.09 -14.47 -4.68
N ASN A 121 15.05 -14.92 -5.46
CA ASN A 121 16.47 -14.61 -5.32
C ASN A 121 16.81 -13.12 -5.53
N THR A 122 15.96 -12.35 -6.22
CA THR A 122 16.14 -10.91 -6.45
C THR A 122 15.57 -10.04 -5.29
N ALA A 123 14.90 -10.64 -4.31
CA ALA A 123 14.16 -9.93 -3.26
C ALA A 123 15.01 -8.89 -2.52
N ARG A 124 16.23 -9.24 -2.11
CA ARG A 124 17.11 -8.34 -1.34
C ARG A 124 17.54 -7.13 -2.18
N GLU A 125 17.99 -7.37 -3.39
CA GLU A 125 18.46 -6.32 -4.30
C GLU A 125 17.32 -5.38 -4.68
N GLN A 126 16.17 -5.94 -5.05
CA GLN A 126 15.00 -5.16 -5.45
C GLN A 126 14.42 -4.36 -4.28
N THR A 127 14.41 -4.91 -3.06
CA THR A 127 13.99 -4.17 -1.85
C THR A 127 14.94 -3.01 -1.56
N ALA A 128 16.24 -3.20 -1.68
CA ALA A 128 17.22 -2.12 -1.52
C ALA A 128 17.04 -1.03 -2.59
N ALA A 129 16.82 -1.42 -3.85
CA ALA A 129 16.55 -0.48 -4.94
C ALA A 129 15.25 0.32 -4.68
N LEU A 130 14.19 -0.32 -4.17
CA LEU A 130 12.96 0.36 -3.79
C LEU A 130 13.21 1.43 -2.72
N VAL A 131 13.95 1.10 -1.66
CA VAL A 131 14.30 2.06 -0.59
C VAL A 131 15.04 3.28 -1.17
N VAL A 132 16.04 3.06 -2.01
CA VAL A 132 16.82 4.15 -2.64
C VAL A 132 15.91 5.01 -3.53
N GLN A 133 15.11 4.39 -4.40
CA GLN A 133 14.28 5.13 -5.35
C GLN A 133 13.13 5.89 -4.68
N VAL A 134 12.53 5.35 -3.62
CA VAL A 134 11.51 6.06 -2.84
C VAL A 134 12.11 7.24 -2.09
N ASN A 135 13.28 7.06 -1.48
CA ASN A 135 13.95 8.15 -0.76
C ASN A 135 14.49 9.26 -1.67
N ALA A 136 14.66 8.97 -2.96
CA ALA A 136 15.06 9.96 -3.97
C ALA A 136 13.86 10.78 -4.50
N GLN A 137 12.61 10.41 -4.18
CA GLN A 137 11.45 11.16 -4.63
C GLN A 137 11.40 12.56 -4.00
N PRO A 138 10.82 13.56 -4.71
CA PRO A 138 10.64 14.90 -4.18
C PRO A 138 9.92 14.90 -2.83
N ARG A 139 10.48 15.65 -1.87
CA ARG A 139 9.88 15.84 -0.55
C ARG A 139 8.63 16.71 -0.62
N GLY A 140 7.72 16.53 0.34
CA GLY A 140 6.48 17.30 0.42
C GLY A 140 5.35 16.84 -0.51
N ALA A 141 5.58 15.82 -1.34
CA ALA A 141 4.54 15.18 -2.13
C ALA A 141 4.01 13.92 -1.41
N SER A 142 2.71 13.65 -1.54
CA SER A 142 2.10 12.42 -1.04
C SER A 142 2.28 11.31 -2.07
N TRP A 143 3.06 10.29 -1.75
CA TRP A 143 3.34 9.17 -2.65
C TRP A 143 2.50 7.94 -2.30
N VAL A 144 1.83 7.39 -3.30
CA VAL A 144 1.10 6.12 -3.24
C VAL A 144 1.76 5.12 -4.16
N LEU A 145 2.22 4.03 -3.60
CA LEU A 145 3.00 2.98 -4.25
C LEU A 145 2.14 1.73 -4.33
N VAL A 146 1.92 1.16 -5.52
CA VAL A 146 1.17 -0.08 -5.69
C VAL A 146 2.11 -1.21 -6.09
N SER A 147 2.16 -2.25 -5.27
CA SER A 147 3.07 -3.38 -5.42
C SER A 147 2.38 -4.71 -5.10
N HIS A 148 3.15 -5.68 -4.67
CA HIS A 148 2.75 -7.06 -4.47
C HIS A 148 3.01 -7.53 -3.04
N GLN A 149 2.33 -8.59 -2.63
CA GLN A 149 2.48 -9.15 -1.28
C GLN A 149 3.96 -9.45 -0.94
N VAL A 150 4.69 -10.09 -1.86
CA VAL A 150 6.08 -10.49 -1.61
C VAL A 150 7.00 -9.29 -1.37
N ASN A 151 6.81 -8.19 -2.11
CA ASN A 151 7.57 -6.96 -1.96
C ASN A 151 7.30 -6.30 -0.61
N ILE A 152 6.01 -6.20 -0.23
CA ILE A 152 5.60 -5.59 1.03
C ILE A 152 6.12 -6.43 2.20
N THR A 153 6.00 -7.75 2.12
CA THR A 153 6.50 -8.64 3.19
C THR A 153 8.02 -8.56 3.33
N ALA A 154 8.78 -8.50 2.23
CA ALA A 154 10.23 -8.36 2.28
C ALA A 154 10.67 -7.02 2.90
N LEU A 155 9.93 -5.94 2.64
CA LEU A 155 10.24 -4.61 3.17
C LEU A 155 9.80 -4.41 4.63
N THR A 156 8.69 -5.04 5.06
CA THR A 156 8.03 -4.71 6.33
C THR A 156 7.89 -5.87 7.30
N GLY A 157 8.09 -7.11 6.85
CA GLY A 157 7.75 -8.33 7.59
C GLY A 157 6.23 -8.63 7.66
N ILE A 158 5.37 -7.76 7.11
CA ILE A 158 3.92 -7.90 7.16
C ILE A 158 3.42 -8.58 5.88
N TYR A 159 2.53 -9.56 6.04
CA TYR A 159 1.78 -10.17 4.95
C TYR A 159 0.44 -9.43 4.75
N PRO A 160 0.34 -8.50 3.78
CA PRO A 160 -0.87 -7.72 3.60
C PRO A 160 -1.97 -8.51 2.89
N ALA A 161 -3.23 -8.23 3.22
CA ALA A 161 -4.38 -8.68 2.43
C ALA A 161 -4.42 -7.99 1.05
N SER A 162 -5.20 -8.52 0.10
CA SER A 162 -5.41 -7.86 -1.20
C SER A 162 -6.04 -6.48 -0.98
N GLY A 163 -5.45 -5.46 -1.58
CA GLY A 163 -5.88 -4.07 -1.43
C GLY A 163 -5.61 -3.45 -0.06
N GLU A 164 -4.87 -4.12 0.82
CA GLU A 164 -4.41 -3.50 2.06
C GLU A 164 -3.22 -2.58 1.80
N GLY A 165 -3.22 -1.42 2.47
CA GLY A 165 -2.17 -0.43 2.44
C GLY A 165 -1.46 -0.28 3.78
N LEU A 166 -0.17 0.02 3.72
CA LEU A 166 0.66 0.36 4.87
C LEU A 166 1.16 1.79 4.71
N ILE A 167 0.91 2.65 5.67
CA ILE A 167 1.54 3.97 5.73
C ILE A 167 2.90 3.79 6.41
N LEU A 168 3.97 4.08 5.66
CA LEU A 168 5.36 3.85 6.06
C LEU A 168 6.06 5.19 6.27
N ALA A 169 6.82 5.30 7.36
CA ALA A 169 7.58 6.51 7.65
C ALA A 169 8.70 6.76 6.62
N LEU A 170 8.99 8.02 6.36
CA LEU A 170 10.17 8.46 5.60
C LEU A 170 11.24 9.06 6.54
N PRO A 171 12.54 8.89 6.23
CA PRO A 171 13.06 8.13 5.10
C PRO A 171 12.68 6.65 5.21
N LEU A 172 12.47 6.00 4.06
CA LEU A 172 12.18 4.56 4.02
C LEU A 172 13.42 3.77 4.41
N GLU A 173 13.24 2.79 5.26
CA GLU A 173 14.28 1.86 5.73
C GLU A 173 13.86 0.41 5.44
N ALA A 174 14.74 -0.55 5.62
CA ALA A 174 14.42 -1.97 5.59
C ALA A 174 15.00 -2.66 6.84
N PRO A 175 14.15 -3.14 7.77
CA PRO A 175 12.68 -3.16 7.72
C PRO A 175 12.07 -1.76 7.88
N ALA A 176 10.97 -1.52 7.16
CA ALA A 176 10.28 -0.24 7.18
C ALA A 176 9.48 -0.03 8.47
N ARG A 177 9.49 1.21 8.98
CA ARG A 177 8.66 1.60 10.12
C ARG A 177 7.22 1.85 9.66
N VAL A 178 6.30 0.98 10.09
CA VAL A 178 4.87 1.07 9.79
C VAL A 178 4.20 2.01 10.79
N LEU A 179 3.49 3.02 10.27
CA LEU A 179 2.72 3.98 11.06
C LEU A 179 1.26 3.55 11.21
N ALA A 180 0.67 2.98 10.15
CA ALA A 180 -0.69 2.45 10.16
C ALA A 180 -0.87 1.36 9.11
N ARG A 181 -1.87 0.48 9.34
CA ARG A 181 -2.40 -0.47 8.37
C ARG A 181 -3.80 -0.01 8.00
N VAL A 182 -4.09 0.08 6.70
CA VAL A 182 -5.33 0.69 6.21
C VAL A 182 -6.00 -0.19 5.17
N GLN A 183 -7.31 -0.26 5.23
CA GLN A 183 -8.17 -0.81 4.17
C GLN A 183 -9.24 0.21 3.80
N PRO A 184 -9.65 0.30 2.50
CA PRO A 184 -10.66 1.25 2.05
C PRO A 184 -12.07 0.75 2.28
#